data_4351fa2fd5abcd60bbea4536cb52db0f
#
_entry.id   4351fa2fd5abcd60bbea4536cb52db0f
#
_cell.length_a   1.000
_cell.length_b   1.000
_cell.length_c   1.000
_cell.angle_alpha   90.00
_cell.angle_beta   90.00
_cell.angle_gamma   90.00
#
_symmetry.space_group_name_H-M   'P 1'
#
loop_
_entity.id
_entity.type
_entity.pdbx_description
1 polymer ?
#
loop_
_entity_poly.entity_id
_entity_poly.type
_entity_poly.pdbx_seq_one_letter_code
_entity_poly.pdbx_strand_id
1 'polypeptide(L)'
;DALSTGWQTGPGTWTYSSADSPTFVLTTSVDLSSFIGVGARIKLTQTTVKYFIVTAISGTTITLYGGTDYTLTAAAITSPYFSIMKAPVGFPLDPTKWSVITSDTTDRSASVPGTWTNINSAHNIIIPVGAWDVEYDVDVFADRTTAGTGDGCSVTLSTANNTESDQQLTALSGYYGSPVASSSDIIGGHAHRRKILVLAAKTTYYLNAFMQNSGTVFINAGQTHSGATVIKAVCAYL
;
A
#
# COMPACT_ATOMS: atom_id res chain seq x y z
N ASP A 1 20.48 -26.99 11.29
CA ASP A 1 19.50 -28.07 11.15
C ASP A 1 18.13 -27.49 10.80
N ALA A 2 17.53 -27.92 9.68
CA ALA A 2 16.26 -27.41 9.18
C ALA A 2 15.11 -27.62 10.20
N LEU A 3 15.17 -28.71 10.97
CA LEU A 3 14.16 -29.02 11.99
C LEU A 3 14.20 -28.05 13.18
N SER A 4 15.35 -27.48 13.49
CA SER A 4 15.51 -26.59 14.65
C SER A 4 15.34 -25.11 14.31
N THR A 5 15.62 -24.71 13.08
CA THR A 5 15.59 -23.29 12.68
C THR A 5 14.44 -22.93 11.74
N GLY A 6 13.80 -23.94 11.14
CA GLY A 6 12.77 -23.76 10.11
C GLY A 6 13.31 -23.39 8.73
N TRP A 7 14.63 -23.32 8.53
CA TRP A 7 15.27 -23.01 7.25
C TRP A 7 15.75 -24.28 6.54
N GLN A 8 15.43 -24.39 5.26
CA GLN A 8 15.91 -25.44 4.35
C GLN A 8 16.85 -24.86 3.33
N THR A 9 17.89 -25.59 2.97
CA THR A 9 18.83 -25.16 1.93
C THR A 9 18.13 -25.07 0.59
N GLY A 10 18.30 -23.94 -0.09
CA GLY A 10 17.75 -23.72 -1.44
C GLY A 10 18.47 -24.62 -2.45
N PRO A 11 17.73 -25.39 -3.27
CA PRO A 11 18.34 -26.25 -4.27
C PRO A 11 18.92 -25.43 -5.43
N GLY A 12 19.98 -25.95 -6.03
CA GLY A 12 20.62 -25.36 -7.21
C GLY A 12 21.33 -24.04 -6.96
N THR A 13 21.55 -23.30 -8.03
CA THR A 13 22.17 -21.97 -8.01
C THR A 13 21.10 -20.89 -8.16
N TRP A 14 21.29 -19.81 -7.44
CA TRP A 14 20.38 -18.66 -7.44
C TRP A 14 21.13 -17.44 -7.96
N THR A 15 20.55 -16.77 -8.95
CA THR A 15 21.16 -15.61 -9.61
C THR A 15 20.21 -14.42 -9.62
N TYR A 16 20.77 -13.23 -9.44
CA TYR A 16 20.01 -12.00 -9.61
C TYR A 16 19.61 -11.82 -11.07
N SER A 17 18.38 -11.43 -11.32
CA SER A 17 17.85 -11.15 -12.66
C SER A 17 17.57 -9.66 -12.84
N SER A 18 16.70 -9.08 -11.99
CA SER A 18 16.32 -7.68 -12.09
C SER A 18 15.80 -7.12 -10.77
N ALA A 19 15.66 -5.81 -10.70
CA ALA A 19 15.02 -5.12 -9.59
C ALA A 19 13.88 -4.20 -10.09
N ASP A 20 12.81 -4.18 -9.32
CA ASP A 20 11.78 -3.16 -9.33
C ASP A 20 11.49 -2.78 -7.86
N SER A 21 12.47 -2.10 -7.25
CA SER A 21 12.49 -1.82 -5.80
C SER A 21 11.10 -1.42 -5.26
N PRO A 22 10.69 -1.96 -4.13
CA PRO A 22 11.38 -2.86 -3.19
C PRO A 22 11.25 -4.36 -3.51
N THR A 23 10.92 -4.73 -4.74
CA THR A 23 10.91 -6.11 -5.23
C THR A 23 12.11 -6.42 -6.10
N PHE A 24 12.49 -7.71 -6.13
CA PHE A 24 13.66 -8.21 -6.83
C PHE A 24 13.34 -9.55 -7.48
N VAL A 25 13.81 -9.76 -8.68
CA VAL A 25 13.61 -11.02 -9.41
C VAL A 25 14.90 -11.83 -9.37
N LEU A 26 14.77 -13.08 -8.96
CA LEU A 26 15.84 -14.09 -9.05
C LEU A 26 15.47 -15.16 -10.06
N THR A 27 16.48 -15.70 -10.71
CA THR A 27 16.40 -16.93 -11.50
C THR A 27 17.13 -18.04 -10.77
N THR A 28 16.54 -19.23 -10.73
CA THR A 28 17.11 -20.41 -10.10
C THR A 28 17.36 -21.49 -11.14
N SER A 29 18.38 -22.32 -10.95
CA SER A 29 18.67 -23.44 -11.88
C SER A 29 17.71 -24.62 -11.73
N VAL A 30 16.85 -24.59 -10.71
CA VAL A 30 15.85 -25.63 -10.40
C VAL A 30 14.50 -24.95 -10.25
N ASP A 31 13.44 -25.58 -10.77
CA ASP A 31 12.07 -25.10 -10.54
C ASP A 31 11.72 -25.20 -9.04
N LEU A 32 11.50 -24.05 -8.41
CA LEU A 32 11.17 -23.96 -6.99
C LEU A 32 9.67 -24.10 -6.70
N SER A 33 8.80 -24.05 -7.69
CA SER A 33 7.35 -24.11 -7.47
C SER A 33 6.86 -25.40 -6.83
N SER A 34 7.67 -26.46 -6.90
CA SER A 34 7.43 -27.72 -6.19
C SER A 34 7.85 -27.73 -4.71
N PHE A 35 8.62 -26.73 -4.28
CA PHE A 35 9.16 -26.66 -2.91
C PHE A 35 8.51 -25.54 -2.09
N ILE A 36 8.23 -24.40 -2.74
CA ILE A 36 7.73 -23.20 -2.11
C ILE A 36 6.61 -22.57 -2.93
N GLY A 37 5.81 -21.74 -2.26
CA GLY A 37 4.79 -20.90 -2.88
C GLY A 37 4.95 -19.44 -2.49
N VAL A 38 4.01 -18.64 -2.95
CA VAL A 38 3.87 -17.24 -2.52
C VAL A 38 3.68 -17.19 -0.99
N GLY A 39 4.35 -16.23 -0.34
CA GLY A 39 4.39 -16.13 1.11
C GLY A 39 5.53 -16.89 1.79
N ALA A 40 6.27 -17.74 1.07
CA ALA A 40 7.48 -18.37 1.62
C ALA A 40 8.53 -17.32 2.01
N ARG A 41 9.34 -17.66 3.00
CA ARG A 41 10.47 -16.84 3.47
C ARG A 41 11.74 -17.25 2.77
N ILE A 42 12.53 -16.28 2.35
CA ILE A 42 13.84 -16.49 1.76
C ILE A 42 14.90 -15.84 2.64
N LYS A 43 15.99 -16.55 2.87
CA LYS A 43 17.21 -16.03 3.48
C LYS A 43 18.38 -16.33 2.54
N LEU A 44 19.18 -15.34 2.23
CA LEU A 44 20.36 -15.49 1.40
C LEU A 44 21.45 -14.52 1.83
N THR A 45 22.65 -14.71 1.31
CA THR A 45 23.80 -13.82 1.59
C THR A 45 24.29 -13.17 0.30
N GLN A 46 24.36 -11.84 0.33
CA GLN A 46 25.06 -10.96 -0.58
C GLN A 46 25.80 -9.94 0.28
N THR A 47 27.09 -10.10 0.54
CA THR A 47 27.87 -9.34 1.53
C THR A 47 27.38 -9.56 2.97
N THR A 48 26.08 -9.41 3.22
CA THR A 48 25.40 -9.66 4.50
C THR A 48 24.21 -10.60 4.30
N VAL A 49 23.72 -11.16 5.39
CA VAL A 49 22.47 -11.95 5.38
C VAL A 49 21.29 -11.04 5.13
N LYS A 50 20.41 -11.44 4.22
CA LYS A 50 19.21 -10.70 3.83
C LYS A 50 17.99 -11.62 3.86
N TYR A 51 16.83 -11.01 4.13
CA TYR A 51 15.55 -11.71 4.26
C TYR A 51 14.53 -11.14 3.27
N PHE A 52 13.67 -12.02 2.75
CA PHE A 52 12.65 -11.66 1.77
C PHE A 52 11.40 -12.49 1.96
N ILE A 53 10.30 -11.98 1.41
CA ILE A 53 9.03 -12.71 1.24
C ILE A 53 8.82 -12.95 -0.25
N VAL A 54 8.46 -14.17 -0.63
CA VAL A 54 8.10 -14.51 -2.02
C VAL A 54 6.74 -13.91 -2.31
N THR A 55 6.65 -13.04 -3.31
CA THR A 55 5.39 -12.38 -3.75
C THR A 55 4.87 -12.90 -5.08
N ALA A 56 5.74 -13.51 -5.89
CA ALA A 56 5.33 -14.25 -7.09
C ALA A 56 6.35 -15.36 -7.40
N ILE A 57 5.88 -16.42 -8.03
CA ILE A 57 6.71 -17.54 -8.46
C ILE A 57 6.19 -18.11 -9.78
N SER A 58 7.09 -18.41 -10.71
CA SER A 58 6.77 -19.05 -11.98
C SER A 58 7.99 -19.89 -12.44
N GLY A 59 7.91 -21.21 -12.24
CA GLY A 59 8.99 -22.12 -12.56
C GLY A 59 10.31 -21.77 -11.86
N THR A 60 11.32 -21.41 -12.63
CA THR A 60 12.65 -21.01 -12.12
C THR A 60 12.74 -19.52 -11.77
N THR A 61 11.67 -18.74 -11.94
CA THR A 61 11.65 -17.31 -11.62
C THR A 61 10.90 -17.04 -10.35
N ILE A 62 11.51 -16.34 -9.40
CA ILE A 62 10.89 -15.93 -8.15
C ILE A 62 10.98 -14.41 -7.97
N THR A 63 9.88 -13.79 -7.54
CA THR A 63 9.86 -12.37 -7.16
C THR A 63 9.86 -12.26 -5.65
N LEU A 64 10.77 -11.48 -5.13
CA LEU A 64 11.06 -11.32 -3.72
C LEU A 64 10.75 -9.88 -3.28
N TYR A 65 10.02 -9.73 -2.20
CA TYR A 65 9.84 -8.44 -1.53
C TYR A 65 10.85 -8.30 -0.40
N GLY A 66 11.67 -7.24 -0.44
CA GLY A 66 12.74 -6.97 0.52
C GLY A 66 12.34 -6.07 1.69
N GLY A 67 11.08 -5.63 1.73
CA GLY A 67 10.65 -4.66 2.74
C GLY A 67 11.39 -3.33 2.63
N THR A 68 11.56 -2.68 3.78
CA THR A 68 12.29 -1.40 3.87
C THR A 68 13.82 -1.58 3.96
N ASP A 69 14.29 -2.78 4.34
CA ASP A 69 15.67 -2.97 4.78
C ASP A 69 16.55 -3.71 3.76
N TYR A 70 15.95 -4.57 2.92
CA TYR A 70 16.73 -5.50 2.10
C TYR A 70 16.66 -5.18 0.62
N THR A 71 17.83 -5.10 0.01
CA THR A 71 18.00 -4.87 -1.43
C THR A 71 18.88 -5.95 -2.04
N LEU A 72 18.68 -6.25 -3.32
CA LEU A 72 19.56 -7.11 -4.11
C LEU A 72 20.20 -6.34 -5.26
N THR A 73 21.39 -6.75 -5.61
CA THR A 73 22.17 -6.20 -6.74
C THR A 73 22.64 -7.33 -7.65
N ALA A 74 23.22 -6.99 -8.80
CA ALA A 74 23.81 -7.95 -9.73
C ALA A 74 25.15 -8.51 -9.19
N ALA A 75 25.11 -9.14 -8.00
CA ALA A 75 26.25 -9.75 -7.33
C ALA A 75 25.93 -11.21 -6.99
N ALA A 76 26.97 -11.99 -6.70
CA ALA A 76 26.84 -13.40 -6.34
C ALA A 76 25.94 -13.59 -5.12
N ILE A 77 25.09 -14.59 -5.19
CA ILE A 77 24.22 -15.03 -4.09
C ILE A 77 24.82 -16.30 -3.51
N THR A 78 25.02 -16.30 -2.20
CA THR A 78 25.53 -17.46 -1.47
C THR A 78 24.56 -17.86 -0.37
N SER A 79 24.67 -19.13 0.05
CA SER A 79 23.85 -19.68 1.14
C SER A 79 22.35 -19.36 1.00
N PRO A 80 21.71 -19.71 -0.11
CA PRO A 80 20.27 -19.52 -0.24
C PRO A 80 19.54 -20.55 0.63
N TYR A 81 18.57 -20.06 1.39
CA TYR A 81 17.65 -20.86 2.19
C TYR A 81 16.22 -20.40 1.94
N PHE A 82 15.29 -21.32 2.08
CA PHE A 82 13.86 -21.01 2.09
C PHE A 82 13.16 -21.60 3.31
N SER A 83 11.97 -21.08 3.61
CA SER A 83 11.10 -21.63 4.63
C SER A 83 9.63 -21.44 4.25
N ILE A 84 8.82 -22.46 4.49
CA ILE A 84 7.36 -22.39 4.41
C ILE A 84 6.73 -21.94 5.74
N MET A 85 7.55 -21.87 6.80
CA MET A 85 7.11 -21.35 8.09
C MET A 85 7.01 -19.82 8.02
N LYS A 86 5.98 -19.25 8.66
CA LYS A 86 5.82 -17.79 8.74
C LYS A 86 6.93 -17.10 9.57
N ALA A 87 7.43 -17.77 10.58
CA ALA A 87 8.39 -17.24 11.54
C ALA A 87 9.59 -18.18 11.76
N PRO A 88 10.41 -18.47 10.73
CA PRO A 88 11.64 -19.22 10.95
C PRO A 88 12.63 -18.39 11.76
N VAL A 89 13.53 -19.05 12.47
CA VAL A 89 14.47 -18.39 13.40
C VAL A 89 15.27 -17.30 12.71
N GLY A 90 15.25 -16.09 13.27
CA GLY A 90 15.97 -14.91 12.78
C GLY A 90 15.25 -14.13 11.67
N PHE A 91 14.10 -14.59 11.17
CA PHE A 91 13.30 -13.77 10.25
C PHE A 91 12.72 -12.56 11.00
N PRO A 92 12.86 -11.32 10.48
CA PRO A 92 12.33 -10.13 11.14
C PRO A 92 10.80 -10.09 11.02
N LEU A 93 10.12 -10.10 12.16
CA LEU A 93 8.64 -10.14 12.23
C LEU A 93 8.01 -8.77 12.44
N ASP A 94 8.80 -7.69 12.55
CA ASP A 94 8.28 -6.34 12.69
C ASP A 94 7.47 -5.94 11.44
N PRO A 95 6.15 -5.71 11.55
CA PRO A 95 5.31 -5.37 10.40
C PRO A 95 5.72 -4.09 9.70
N THR A 96 6.36 -3.15 10.40
CA THR A 96 6.80 -1.88 9.80
C THR A 96 7.85 -2.10 8.72
N LYS A 97 8.68 -3.14 8.86
CA LYS A 97 9.68 -3.55 7.86
C LYS A 97 9.05 -4.07 6.57
N TRP A 98 7.84 -4.60 6.66
CA TRP A 98 7.12 -5.24 5.56
C TRP A 98 5.92 -4.41 5.10
N SER A 99 5.98 -3.10 5.30
CA SER A 99 4.94 -2.16 4.92
C SER A 99 5.45 -1.12 3.93
N VAL A 100 4.54 -0.62 3.10
CA VAL A 100 4.71 0.64 2.37
C VAL A 100 3.78 1.65 3.03
N ILE A 101 4.29 2.83 3.38
CA ILE A 101 3.53 3.86 4.08
C ILE A 101 3.80 5.20 3.41
N THR A 102 2.74 5.94 3.12
CA THR A 102 2.79 7.35 2.73
C THR A 102 2.01 8.15 3.77
N SER A 103 2.59 9.23 4.27
CA SER A 103 1.92 10.15 5.19
C SER A 103 2.17 11.60 4.78
N ASP A 104 1.17 12.45 4.98
CA ASP A 104 1.26 13.89 4.76
C ASP A 104 0.55 14.63 5.90
N THR A 105 1.18 15.66 6.44
CA THR A 105 0.65 16.54 7.49
C THR A 105 0.32 17.92 6.96
N THR A 106 0.51 18.16 5.66
CA THR A 106 0.30 19.47 5.05
C THR A 106 -1.17 19.64 4.68
N ASP A 107 -1.71 20.81 5.01
CA ASP A 107 -3.07 21.19 4.59
C ASP A 107 -3.16 21.27 3.06
N ARG A 108 -4.17 20.59 2.51
CA ARG A 108 -4.43 20.55 1.08
C ARG A 108 -5.89 20.89 0.81
N SER A 109 -6.13 21.59 -0.28
CA SER A 109 -7.49 21.94 -0.70
C SER A 109 -7.63 21.97 -2.22
N ALA A 110 -8.81 21.62 -2.69
CA ALA A 110 -9.20 21.79 -4.09
C ALA A 110 -10.70 22.01 -4.21
N SER A 111 -11.12 22.79 -5.21
CA SER A 111 -12.52 22.86 -5.60
C SER A 111 -12.85 21.65 -6.47
N VAL A 112 -13.79 20.81 -6.01
CA VAL A 112 -14.06 19.50 -6.60
C VAL A 112 -15.55 19.20 -6.80
N PRO A 113 -16.38 20.17 -7.21
CA PRO A 113 -17.82 19.97 -7.32
C PRO A 113 -18.15 18.91 -8.39
N GLY A 114 -18.83 17.85 -7.99
CA GLY A 114 -19.34 16.83 -8.90
C GLY A 114 -18.29 15.96 -9.61
N THR A 115 -17.03 16.05 -9.21
CA THR A 115 -15.94 15.26 -9.83
C THR A 115 -14.97 14.72 -8.80
N TRP A 116 -14.50 13.49 -8.99
CA TRP A 116 -13.36 12.97 -8.25
C TRP A 116 -12.11 13.75 -8.60
N THR A 117 -11.36 14.17 -7.61
CA THR A 117 -10.14 14.95 -7.81
C THR A 117 -9.07 14.50 -6.82
N ASN A 118 -7.87 14.25 -7.32
CA ASN A 118 -6.69 14.10 -6.48
C ASN A 118 -6.26 15.49 -6.00
N ILE A 119 -6.44 15.75 -4.71
CA ILE A 119 -6.15 17.06 -4.12
C ILE A 119 -4.64 17.34 -4.10
N ASN A 120 -3.84 16.28 -4.02
CA ASN A 120 -2.39 16.39 -4.03
C ASN A 120 -1.73 15.15 -4.63
N SER A 121 -0.88 15.35 -5.63
CA SER A 121 -0.12 14.28 -6.25
C SER A 121 0.77 13.48 -5.28
N ALA A 122 1.08 14.02 -4.09
CA ALA A 122 1.78 13.29 -3.03
C ALA A 122 0.86 12.32 -2.25
N HIS A 123 -0.47 12.48 -2.34
CA HIS A 123 -1.43 11.54 -1.75
C HIS A 123 -1.60 10.30 -2.65
N ASN A 124 -0.53 9.55 -2.78
CA ASN A 124 -0.53 8.28 -3.48
C ASN A 124 0.36 7.27 -2.74
N ILE A 125 0.15 6.00 -3.03
CA ILE A 125 1.00 4.91 -2.56
C ILE A 125 1.33 3.99 -3.74
N ILE A 126 2.58 3.57 -3.83
CA ILE A 126 3.02 2.61 -4.84
C ILE A 126 3.14 1.25 -4.16
N ILE A 127 2.23 0.35 -4.48
CA ILE A 127 2.13 -0.97 -3.87
C ILE A 127 2.80 -2.01 -4.77
N PRO A 128 3.76 -2.80 -4.26
CA PRO A 128 4.45 -3.83 -5.03
C PRO A 128 3.54 -5.00 -5.46
N VAL A 129 4.03 -5.86 -6.34
CA VAL A 129 3.38 -7.13 -6.68
C VAL A 129 3.20 -8.02 -5.45
N GLY A 130 2.06 -8.70 -5.34
CA GLY A 130 1.73 -9.59 -4.23
C GLY A 130 0.40 -9.27 -3.56
N ALA A 131 0.14 -9.87 -2.39
CA ALA A 131 -1.04 -9.60 -1.58
C ALA A 131 -0.73 -8.59 -0.46
N TRP A 132 -1.63 -7.62 -0.31
CA TRP A 132 -1.43 -6.46 0.57
C TRP A 132 -2.71 -6.16 1.35
N ASP A 133 -2.56 -5.93 2.62
CA ASP A 133 -3.60 -5.36 3.47
C ASP A 133 -3.46 -3.83 3.40
N VAL A 134 -4.35 -3.20 2.66
CA VAL A 134 -4.29 -1.77 2.33
C VAL A 134 -5.35 -1.02 3.09
N GLU A 135 -4.95 0.05 3.75
CA GLU A 135 -5.82 0.96 4.50
C GLU A 135 -5.44 2.41 4.25
N TYR A 136 -6.38 3.30 4.45
CA TYR A 136 -6.12 4.73 4.57
C TYR A 136 -6.92 5.35 5.71
N ASP A 137 -6.32 6.40 6.29
CA ASP A 137 -6.90 7.26 7.32
C ASP A 137 -6.74 8.71 6.89
N VAL A 138 -7.83 9.47 6.85
CA VAL A 138 -7.82 10.87 6.45
C VAL A 138 -8.92 11.67 7.11
N ASP A 139 -8.57 12.83 7.64
CA ASP A 139 -9.53 13.84 8.04
C ASP A 139 -9.88 14.71 6.84
N VAL A 140 -11.17 14.80 6.52
CA VAL A 140 -11.68 15.50 5.36
C VAL A 140 -12.71 16.51 5.79
N PHE A 141 -12.55 17.73 5.31
CA PHE A 141 -13.51 18.82 5.51
C PHE A 141 -13.93 19.35 4.15
N ALA A 142 -15.19 19.76 4.05
CA ALA A 142 -15.71 20.40 2.86
C ALA A 142 -16.39 21.70 3.25
N ASP A 143 -16.01 22.80 2.60
CA ASP A 143 -16.67 24.11 2.72
C ASP A 143 -17.66 24.24 1.56
N ARG A 144 -18.92 24.40 1.90
CA ARG A 144 -20.00 24.57 0.95
C ARG A 144 -20.17 26.06 0.60
N THR A 145 -20.22 26.35 -0.69
CA THR A 145 -20.35 27.72 -1.18
C THR A 145 -21.76 28.07 -1.64
N THR A 146 -22.70 27.11 -1.70
CA THR A 146 -24.06 27.34 -2.20
C THR A 146 -25.09 26.86 -1.17
N ALA A 147 -26.01 27.73 -0.77
CA ALA A 147 -27.17 27.35 0.03
C ALA A 147 -28.12 26.45 -0.78
N GLY A 148 -28.80 25.50 -0.14
CA GLY A 148 -29.78 24.64 -0.82
C GLY A 148 -29.70 23.16 -0.45
N THR A 149 -29.67 22.28 -1.42
CA THR A 149 -29.76 20.83 -1.27
C THR A 149 -28.63 20.21 -0.45
N GLY A 150 -28.90 19.05 0.12
CA GLY A 150 -27.90 18.27 0.85
C GLY A 150 -26.62 18.07 0.07
N ASP A 151 -25.51 18.01 0.77
CA ASP A 151 -24.18 17.85 0.21
C ASP A 151 -23.39 16.75 0.95
N GLY A 152 -22.49 16.08 0.25
CA GLY A 152 -21.69 15.00 0.80
C GLY A 152 -20.26 15.07 0.33
N CYS A 153 -19.34 14.75 1.24
CA CYS A 153 -17.94 14.62 0.96
C CYS A 153 -17.51 13.15 1.05
N SER A 154 -16.85 12.66 0.04
CA SER A 154 -16.35 11.27 -0.03
C SER A 154 -14.87 11.24 -0.37
N VAL A 155 -14.22 10.15 0.02
CA VAL A 155 -12.82 9.86 -0.31
C VAL A 155 -12.73 8.45 -0.86
N THR A 156 -11.87 8.24 -1.84
CA THR A 156 -11.56 6.92 -2.41
C THR A 156 -10.06 6.74 -2.61
N LEU A 157 -9.60 5.51 -2.42
CA LEU A 157 -8.28 5.09 -2.88
C LEU A 157 -8.44 4.34 -4.21
N SER A 158 -7.88 4.87 -5.30
CA SER A 158 -8.17 4.48 -6.68
C SER A 158 -6.89 4.23 -7.48
N THR A 159 -6.91 3.27 -8.39
CA THR A 159 -5.82 3.03 -9.35
C THR A 159 -5.69 4.11 -10.41
N ALA A 160 -6.70 4.97 -10.55
CA ALA A 160 -6.69 6.06 -11.51
C ALA A 160 -6.79 7.41 -10.79
N ASN A 161 -6.00 8.37 -11.27
CA ASN A 161 -6.05 9.74 -10.79
C ASN A 161 -7.38 10.39 -11.18
N ASN A 162 -7.99 11.14 -10.27
CA ASN A 162 -9.25 11.86 -10.48
C ASN A 162 -10.46 10.98 -10.82
N THR A 163 -10.46 9.71 -10.41
CA THR A 163 -11.61 8.80 -10.61
C THR A 163 -11.79 7.88 -9.40
N GLU A 164 -12.95 7.25 -9.31
CA GLU A 164 -13.21 6.11 -8.45
C GLU A 164 -13.03 4.82 -9.26
N SER A 165 -12.24 3.88 -8.79
CA SER A 165 -12.05 2.58 -9.43
C SER A 165 -12.54 1.41 -8.59
N ASP A 166 -12.77 1.62 -7.28
CA ASP A 166 -13.15 0.57 -6.35
C ASP A 166 -14.02 1.13 -5.21
N GLN A 167 -15.32 0.88 -5.25
CA GLN A 167 -16.27 1.33 -4.24
C GLN A 167 -16.02 0.74 -2.85
N GLN A 168 -15.32 -0.39 -2.73
CA GLN A 168 -14.95 -0.95 -1.43
C GLN A 168 -13.86 -0.12 -0.74
N LEU A 169 -13.13 0.69 -1.50
CA LEU A 169 -12.15 1.65 -1.01
C LEU A 169 -12.70 3.08 -0.96
N THR A 170 -14.02 3.26 -1.11
CA THR A 170 -14.69 4.56 -1.03
C THR A 170 -15.39 4.72 0.31
N ALA A 171 -15.15 5.84 1.00
CA ALA A 171 -15.81 6.24 2.24
C ALA A 171 -16.56 7.56 2.06
N LEU A 172 -17.78 7.63 2.58
CA LEU A 172 -18.46 8.89 2.84
C LEU A 172 -17.91 9.44 4.16
N SER A 173 -17.34 10.65 4.16
CA SER A 173 -16.80 11.27 5.37
C SER A 173 -17.79 12.19 6.07
N GLY A 174 -18.70 12.81 5.34
CA GLY A 174 -19.75 13.65 5.89
C GLY A 174 -20.89 13.88 4.92
N TYR A 175 -22.09 14.10 5.44
CA TYR A 175 -23.28 14.40 4.65
C TYR A 175 -24.19 15.38 5.38
N TYR A 176 -24.66 16.41 4.69
CA TYR A 176 -25.72 17.29 5.12
C TYR A 176 -27.01 16.98 4.37
N GLY A 177 -28.03 16.52 5.10
CA GLY A 177 -29.33 16.14 4.52
C GLY A 177 -30.38 17.24 4.45
N SER A 178 -30.13 18.47 4.94
CA SER A 178 -31.12 19.53 5.03
C SER A 178 -30.72 20.80 4.29
N PRO A 179 -31.65 21.52 3.68
CA PRO A 179 -31.33 22.82 3.12
C PRO A 179 -30.92 23.77 4.26
N VAL A 180 -29.71 24.24 4.26
CA VAL A 180 -29.21 25.22 5.23
C VAL A 180 -29.29 26.60 4.61
N ALA A 181 -29.71 27.57 5.41
CA ALA A 181 -29.91 28.95 4.97
C ALA A 181 -28.59 29.71 4.73
N SER A 182 -27.44 29.13 5.09
CA SER A 182 -26.13 29.74 4.99
C SER A 182 -25.28 29.10 3.89
N SER A 183 -24.50 29.93 3.19
CA SER A 183 -23.56 29.51 2.14
C SER A 183 -22.17 29.13 2.67
N SER A 184 -21.94 29.11 3.97
CA SER A 184 -20.62 28.82 4.55
C SER A 184 -20.73 27.83 5.72
N ASP A 185 -21.11 26.61 5.40
CA ASP A 185 -21.11 25.51 6.36
C ASP A 185 -19.95 24.56 6.04
N ILE A 186 -19.22 24.18 7.08
CA ILE A 186 -18.15 23.21 7.00
C ILE A 186 -18.68 21.83 7.39
N ILE A 187 -18.55 20.87 6.50
CA ILE A 187 -18.79 19.46 6.76
C ILE A 187 -17.42 18.82 7.01
N GLY A 188 -17.25 18.18 8.14
CA GLY A 188 -16.03 17.47 8.46
C GLY A 188 -16.29 16.06 8.91
N GLY A 189 -15.34 15.18 8.68
CA GLY A 189 -15.41 13.81 9.15
C GLY A 189 -14.10 13.06 8.87
N HIS A 190 -14.03 11.90 9.49
CA HIS A 190 -12.94 10.98 9.31
C HIS A 190 -13.32 9.92 8.27
N ALA A 191 -12.47 9.71 7.28
CA ALA A 191 -12.65 8.68 6.27
C ALA A 191 -11.60 7.58 6.44
N HIS A 192 -12.06 6.34 6.57
CA HIS A 192 -11.23 5.16 6.66
C HIS A 192 -11.82 4.03 5.82
N ARG A 193 -10.97 3.29 5.11
CA ARG A 193 -11.29 2.01 4.47
C ARG A 193 -10.09 1.09 4.51
N ARG A 194 -10.38 -0.21 4.50
CA ARG A 194 -9.39 -1.28 4.47
C ARG A 194 -9.83 -2.38 3.54
N LYS A 195 -8.88 -2.92 2.74
CA LYS A 195 -9.13 -4.01 1.81
C LYS A 195 -7.87 -4.82 1.57
N ILE A 196 -8.01 -6.15 1.41
CA ILE A 196 -6.94 -6.99 0.87
C ILE A 196 -6.92 -6.84 -0.65
N LEU A 197 -5.78 -6.44 -1.19
CA LEU A 197 -5.51 -6.35 -2.62
C LEU A 197 -4.52 -7.44 -3.03
N VAL A 198 -4.77 -8.09 -4.18
CA VAL A 198 -3.84 -9.01 -4.82
C VAL A 198 -3.41 -8.42 -6.14
N LEU A 199 -2.16 -8.01 -6.25
CA LEU A 199 -1.62 -7.26 -7.37
C LEU A 199 -0.70 -8.15 -8.21
N ALA A 200 -1.00 -8.27 -9.50
CA ALA A 200 -0.17 -8.98 -10.47
C ALA A 200 1.03 -8.14 -10.94
N ALA A 201 1.00 -6.83 -10.71
CA ALA A 201 2.07 -5.89 -11.02
C ALA A 201 2.12 -4.78 -9.98
N LYS A 202 3.25 -4.09 -9.88
CA LYS A 202 3.41 -2.87 -9.08
C LYS A 202 2.41 -1.82 -9.54
N THR A 203 1.62 -1.29 -8.62
CA THR A 203 0.48 -0.43 -8.94
C THR A 203 0.48 0.81 -8.05
N THR A 204 0.25 1.97 -8.66
CA THR A 204 0.02 3.22 -7.91
C THR A 204 -1.46 3.37 -7.60
N TYR A 205 -1.75 3.72 -6.34
CA TYR A 205 -3.08 4.11 -5.88
C TYR A 205 -3.06 5.57 -5.46
N TYR A 206 -4.09 6.32 -5.85
CA TYR A 206 -4.27 7.74 -5.60
C TYR A 206 -5.41 7.97 -4.62
N LEU A 207 -5.22 8.83 -3.63
CA LEU A 207 -6.30 9.27 -2.75
C LEU A 207 -7.03 10.43 -3.43
N ASN A 208 -8.26 10.18 -3.85
CA ASN A 208 -9.12 11.16 -4.51
C ASN A 208 -10.26 11.55 -3.58
N ALA A 209 -10.66 12.83 -3.63
CA ALA A 209 -11.82 13.35 -2.93
C ALA A 209 -12.91 13.79 -3.89
N PHE A 210 -14.14 13.80 -3.40
CA PHE A 210 -15.34 14.18 -4.15
C PHE A 210 -16.27 14.99 -3.26
N MET A 211 -16.89 16.01 -3.82
CA MET A 211 -17.98 16.73 -3.21
C MET A 211 -19.18 16.78 -4.16
N GLN A 212 -20.37 16.52 -3.65
CA GLN A 212 -21.54 16.28 -4.50
C GLN A 212 -21.96 17.51 -5.30
N ASN A 213 -22.00 18.69 -4.68
CA ASN A 213 -22.56 19.88 -5.32
C ASN A 213 -21.52 20.99 -5.54
N SER A 214 -21.24 21.80 -4.54
CA SER A 214 -20.35 22.95 -4.72
C SER A 214 -19.53 23.22 -3.46
N GLY A 215 -18.26 23.60 -3.67
CA GLY A 215 -17.39 24.00 -2.59
C GLY A 215 -15.97 23.54 -2.75
N THR A 216 -15.22 23.63 -1.66
CA THR A 216 -13.82 23.24 -1.59
C THR A 216 -13.67 22.09 -0.61
N VAL A 217 -12.98 21.03 -0.99
CA VAL A 217 -12.58 19.97 -0.10
C VAL A 217 -11.19 20.25 0.45
N PHE A 218 -11.04 20.06 1.75
CA PHE A 218 -9.78 20.18 2.48
C PHE A 218 -9.40 18.83 3.05
N ILE A 219 -8.15 18.45 2.93
CA ILE A 219 -7.55 17.28 3.56
C ILE A 219 -6.48 17.78 4.53
N ASN A 220 -6.47 17.31 5.77
CA ASN A 220 -5.61 17.77 6.88
C ASN A 220 -5.77 19.27 7.17
N ALA A 221 -6.88 19.88 6.79
CA ALA A 221 -7.00 21.33 6.74
C ALA A 221 -6.99 21.98 8.11
N GLY A 222 -5.94 22.74 8.40
CA GLY A 222 -5.90 23.98 9.22
C GLY A 222 -6.55 23.99 10.59
N GLN A 223 -7.12 22.91 11.02
CA GLN A 223 -7.66 22.75 12.35
C GLN A 223 -6.54 22.22 13.24
N THR A 224 -6.24 22.90 14.30
CA THR A 224 -5.20 22.57 15.29
C THR A 224 -5.23 21.11 15.82
N HIS A 225 -6.11 20.27 15.30
CA HIS A 225 -6.40 18.93 15.80
C HIS A 225 -6.63 17.89 14.69
N SER A 226 -6.35 18.21 13.42
CA SER A 226 -6.41 17.22 12.34
C SER A 226 -5.16 16.34 12.37
N GLY A 227 -5.36 15.04 12.19
CA GLY A 227 -4.29 14.07 12.08
C GLY A 227 -3.59 14.11 10.71
N ALA A 228 -2.48 13.42 10.58
CA ALA A 228 -1.86 13.19 9.29
C ALA A 228 -2.75 12.32 8.41
N THR A 229 -2.81 12.61 7.11
CA THR A 229 -3.29 11.62 6.13
C THR A 229 -2.29 10.48 6.06
N VAL A 230 -2.76 9.26 6.24
CA VAL A 230 -1.94 8.05 6.16
C VAL A 230 -2.54 7.09 5.15
N ILE A 231 -1.72 6.60 4.24
CA ILE A 231 -2.04 5.47 3.36
C ILE A 231 -1.00 4.39 3.65
N LYS A 232 -1.44 3.17 3.94
CA LYS A 232 -0.56 2.10 4.35
C LYS A 232 -0.94 0.80 3.65
N ALA A 233 0.07 0.05 3.23
CA ALA A 233 -0.05 -1.29 2.70
C ALA A 233 0.90 -2.22 3.46
N VAL A 234 0.37 -3.19 4.18
CA VAL A 234 1.13 -4.22 4.88
C VAL A 234 1.14 -5.49 4.05
N CYS A 235 2.28 -6.14 3.91
CA CYS A 235 2.38 -7.40 3.21
C CYS A 235 1.49 -8.46 3.89
N ALA A 236 0.46 -8.94 3.19
CA ALA A 236 -0.54 -9.85 3.76
C ALA A 236 -0.04 -11.29 3.98
N TYR A 237 1.21 -11.57 3.61
CA TYR A 237 1.85 -12.87 3.85
C TYR A 237 2.55 -12.97 5.23
N LEU A 238 2.53 -11.92 6.05
CA LEU A 238 3.11 -11.92 7.41
C LEU A 238 2.42 -12.86 8.38
#